data_bc29331a886e895326b77cc6513899ad
#
_entry.id   bc29331a886e895326b77cc6513899ad
#
_cell.length_a   1.000
_cell.length_b   1.000
_cell.length_c   1.000
_cell.angle_alpha   90.00
_cell.angle_beta   90.00
_cell.angle_gamma   90.00
#
_symmetry.space_group_name_H-M   'P 1'
#
loop_
_entity.id
_entity.type
_entity.pdbx_description
1 polymer ?
#
loop_
_entity_poly.entity_id
_entity_poly.type
_entity_poly.pdbx_seq_one_letter_code
_entity_poly.pdbx_strand_id
1 'polypeptide(L)'
;MIRYLKKAIPISILASGMMVSASFADTFTLRVGSGHPSKPTAYVGNMEKVLVPNIKKRVAAETNHKVRIIEAYAGKIAKVHETLEAVEKGLLDIGSYCVCFETAKLLPWNFDYFVPFTTTNLVTNWEVKHKILKQFPELTKMLEDKYNQKFLAMQGFDDYGIGTVKQWQKANELKGVKVIAAGPNLPWVSLFGSIPVTSTLPTMYNDLATGVAKGVIIFPSAHAGGFKFYEQAPYWKVIGFGAMAQTITTINLDTMKKLPPEIVKIIMEE
;
A
#
# COMPACT_ATOMS: atom_id res chain seq x y z
N MET A 1 66.83 5.03 73.21
CA MET A 1 66.47 6.02 72.17
C MET A 1 65.86 5.28 71.01
N ILE A 2 64.53 5.15 71.02
CA ILE A 2 63.79 4.34 70.07
C ILE A 2 63.01 5.25 69.11
N ARG A 3 63.38 5.23 67.81
CA ARG A 3 62.73 6.06 66.76
C ARG A 3 61.54 5.30 66.21
N TYR A 4 60.33 5.81 66.33
CA TYR A 4 59.12 5.32 65.68
C TYR A 4 59.07 5.81 64.22
N LEU A 5 59.15 4.89 63.29
CA LEU A 5 58.79 5.11 61.84
C LEU A 5 57.31 5.12 61.70
N LYS A 6 56.66 6.22 61.29
CA LYS A 6 55.28 6.29 60.82
C LYS A 6 55.25 5.85 59.39
N LYS A 7 54.59 4.70 59.12
CA LYS A 7 54.24 4.24 57.78
C LYS A 7 53.00 5.01 57.29
N ALA A 8 53.17 5.81 56.26
CA ALA A 8 52.04 6.41 55.53
C ALA A 8 51.48 5.37 54.54
N ILE A 9 50.18 5.09 54.61
CA ILE A 9 49.44 4.25 53.67
C ILE A 9 48.91 5.17 52.56
N PRO A 10 49.19 4.95 51.26
CA PRO A 10 48.58 5.71 50.20
C PRO A 10 47.15 5.24 49.98
N ILE A 11 46.15 6.10 50.11
CA ILE A 11 44.78 5.87 49.73
C ILE A 11 44.70 6.07 48.20
N SER A 12 44.64 4.95 47.45
CA SER A 12 44.35 4.98 46.04
C SER A 12 42.85 5.16 45.84
N ILE A 13 42.47 6.37 45.44
CA ILE A 13 41.09 6.68 44.99
C ILE A 13 40.92 6.07 43.60
N LEU A 14 40.21 4.94 43.51
CA LEU A 14 39.72 4.39 42.24
C LEU A 14 38.59 5.29 41.76
N ALA A 15 38.90 6.22 40.86
CA ALA A 15 37.88 6.95 40.10
C ALA A 15 37.30 5.97 39.04
N SER A 16 36.19 5.30 39.38
CA SER A 16 35.38 4.58 38.41
C SER A 16 34.73 5.59 37.48
N GLY A 17 35.40 5.90 36.36
CA GLY A 17 34.82 6.66 35.28
C GLY A 17 33.65 5.88 34.68
N MET A 18 32.40 6.27 34.98
CA MET A 18 31.25 5.88 34.18
C MET A 18 31.45 6.47 32.78
N MET A 19 31.92 5.64 31.84
CA MET A 19 31.81 5.97 30.41
C MET A 19 30.32 5.95 30.08
N VAL A 20 29.68 7.11 30.11
CA VAL A 20 28.40 7.33 29.46
C VAL A 20 28.71 7.21 27.96
N SER A 21 28.45 6.04 27.40
CA SER A 21 28.44 5.86 25.94
C SER A 21 27.39 6.82 25.38
N ALA A 22 27.85 7.93 24.81
CA ALA A 22 26.99 8.81 24.03
C ALA A 22 26.45 7.94 22.85
N SER A 23 25.24 7.42 23.00
CA SER A 23 24.52 6.78 21.89
C SER A 23 24.28 7.86 20.85
N PHE A 24 25.08 7.87 19.79
CA PHE A 24 24.84 8.74 18.66
C PHE A 24 23.50 8.32 18.06
N ALA A 25 22.62 9.30 17.86
CA ALA A 25 21.33 9.09 17.20
C ALA A 25 21.56 8.75 15.73
N ASP A 26 21.44 7.46 15.39
CA ASP A 26 21.54 7.03 14.00
C ASP A 26 20.35 7.54 13.19
N THR A 27 20.64 7.94 11.95
CA THR A 27 19.60 8.37 10.99
C THR A 27 19.39 7.29 9.94
N PHE A 28 18.19 6.69 9.94
CA PHE A 28 17.79 5.70 8.96
C PHE A 28 17.02 6.35 7.82
N THR A 29 17.41 6.08 6.59
CA THR A 29 16.70 6.61 5.40
C THR A 29 15.81 5.52 4.83
N LEU A 30 14.51 5.80 4.68
CA LEU A 30 13.51 4.93 4.09
C LEU A 30 12.92 5.57 2.84
N ARG A 31 12.80 4.82 1.76
CA ARG A 31 12.10 5.20 0.53
C ARG A 31 10.71 4.59 0.60
N VAL A 32 9.72 5.45 0.65
CA VAL A 32 8.30 5.06 0.75
C VAL A 32 7.58 5.50 -0.52
N GLY A 33 6.88 4.60 -1.19
CA GLY A 33 6.32 4.96 -2.48
C GLY A 33 5.20 4.07 -3.01
N SER A 34 4.68 4.51 -4.17
CA SER A 34 3.65 3.82 -4.93
C SER A 34 3.68 4.26 -6.39
N GLY A 35 3.26 3.38 -7.29
CA GLY A 35 3.03 3.74 -8.70
C GLY A 35 1.84 4.70 -8.87
N HIS A 36 0.87 4.70 -7.96
CA HIS A 36 -0.24 5.64 -7.97
C HIS A 36 0.10 6.97 -7.29
N PRO A 37 -0.56 8.08 -7.70
CA PRO A 37 -0.41 9.39 -7.07
C PRO A 37 -1.16 9.45 -5.73
N SER A 38 -0.66 10.24 -4.77
CA SER A 38 -1.25 10.32 -3.42
C SER A 38 -2.57 11.08 -3.37
N LYS A 39 -2.68 12.19 -4.10
CA LYS A 39 -3.90 13.04 -4.02
C LYS A 39 -5.20 12.32 -4.42
N PRO A 40 -5.29 11.69 -5.62
CA PRO A 40 -6.54 11.07 -6.07
C PRO A 40 -6.74 9.65 -5.57
N THR A 41 -5.71 9.04 -4.95
CA THR A 41 -5.74 7.62 -4.56
C THR A 41 -5.71 7.50 -3.05
N ALA A 42 -6.83 7.12 -2.43
CA ALA A 42 -7.01 7.13 -0.98
C ALA A 42 -5.92 6.34 -0.22
N TYR A 43 -5.61 5.12 -0.66
CA TYR A 43 -4.63 4.27 0.03
C TYR A 43 -3.20 4.85 -0.02
N VAL A 44 -2.84 5.55 -1.10
CA VAL A 44 -1.54 6.25 -1.20
C VAL A 44 -1.57 7.55 -0.41
N GLY A 45 -2.72 8.23 -0.41
CA GLY A 45 -2.95 9.42 0.43
C GLY A 45 -2.82 9.12 1.92
N ASN A 46 -3.24 7.93 2.36
CA ASN A 46 -3.06 7.47 3.74
C ASN A 46 -1.58 7.22 4.08
N MET A 47 -0.77 6.72 3.13
CA MET A 47 0.68 6.64 3.35
C MET A 47 1.29 8.03 3.61
N GLU A 48 0.95 9.01 2.74
CA GLU A 48 1.48 10.38 2.81
C GLU A 48 1.01 11.12 4.06
N LYS A 49 -0.26 10.98 4.43
CA LYS A 49 -0.89 11.80 5.47
C LYS A 49 -0.93 11.17 6.86
N VAL A 50 -0.81 9.85 6.94
CA VAL A 50 -0.94 9.08 8.19
C VAL A 50 0.34 8.29 8.46
N LEU A 51 0.65 7.28 7.66
CA LEU A 51 1.76 6.36 7.92
C LEU A 51 3.10 7.10 8.06
N VAL A 52 3.47 7.91 7.07
CA VAL A 52 4.77 8.61 7.05
C VAL A 52 4.90 9.61 8.20
N PRO A 53 3.93 10.51 8.46
CA PRO A 53 4.01 11.41 9.60
C PRO A 53 4.04 10.70 10.96
N ASN A 54 3.26 9.63 11.13
CA ASN A 54 3.21 8.88 12.38
C ASN A 54 4.54 8.16 12.66
N ILE A 55 5.11 7.47 11.68
CA ILE A 55 6.44 6.86 11.83
C ILE A 55 7.47 7.92 12.25
N LYS A 56 7.54 9.06 11.55
CA LYS A 56 8.47 10.15 11.90
C LYS A 56 8.28 10.64 13.33
N LYS A 57 7.03 10.90 13.72
CA LYS A 57 6.65 11.38 15.03
C LYS A 57 7.00 10.39 16.13
N ARG A 58 6.61 9.13 15.97
CA ARG A 58 6.82 8.10 16.98
C ARG A 58 8.28 7.73 17.14
N VAL A 59 9.04 7.57 16.04
CA VAL A 59 10.48 7.31 16.13
C VAL A 59 11.19 8.42 16.88
N ALA A 60 10.85 9.68 16.62
CA ALA A 60 11.45 10.82 17.33
C ALA A 60 11.05 10.90 18.81
N ALA A 61 9.86 10.43 19.17
CA ALA A 61 9.34 10.49 20.55
C ALA A 61 9.70 9.26 21.40
N GLU A 62 9.79 8.07 20.78
CA GLU A 62 9.86 6.79 21.48
C GLU A 62 11.25 6.14 21.39
N THR A 63 12.18 6.70 20.58
CA THR A 63 13.52 6.13 20.36
C THR A 63 14.60 7.20 20.39
N ASN A 64 15.87 6.77 20.45
CA ASN A 64 17.04 7.67 20.30
C ASN A 64 17.46 7.80 18.82
N HIS A 65 16.66 7.34 17.87
CA HIS A 65 16.97 7.34 16.44
C HIS A 65 16.21 8.42 15.68
N LYS A 66 16.64 8.64 14.44
CA LYS A 66 15.94 9.51 13.48
C LYS A 66 15.60 8.71 12.22
N VAL A 67 14.45 8.99 11.61
CA VAL A 67 14.11 8.48 10.29
C VAL A 67 14.00 9.63 9.30
N ARG A 68 14.68 9.49 8.17
CA ARG A 68 14.50 10.31 6.98
C ARG A 68 13.65 9.53 5.99
N ILE A 69 12.48 10.02 5.64
CA ILE A 69 11.61 9.35 4.67
C ILE A 69 11.64 10.13 3.35
N ILE A 70 12.01 9.43 2.28
CA ILE A 70 11.96 9.91 0.90
C ILE A 70 10.66 9.38 0.30
N GLU A 71 9.74 10.28 -0.02
CA GLU A 71 8.42 9.95 -0.55
C GLU A 71 8.44 9.95 -2.08
N ALA A 72 8.07 8.80 -2.67
CA ALA A 72 8.17 8.52 -4.10
C ALA A 72 6.84 7.98 -4.66
N TYR A 73 5.83 8.84 -4.69
CA TYR A 73 4.52 8.53 -5.26
C TYR A 73 4.45 8.88 -6.75
N ALA A 74 3.36 8.46 -7.43
CA ALA A 74 3.09 8.72 -8.84
C ALA A 74 4.17 8.17 -9.79
N GLY A 75 4.71 7.00 -9.47
CA GLY A 75 5.67 6.33 -10.34
C GLY A 75 7.07 6.92 -10.38
N LYS A 76 7.45 7.74 -9.38
CA LYS A 76 8.79 8.37 -9.32
C LYS A 76 9.94 7.35 -9.24
N ILE A 77 9.74 6.22 -8.55
CA ILE A 77 10.71 5.12 -8.46
C ILE A 77 10.20 3.90 -9.23
N ALA A 78 8.91 3.55 -9.08
CA ALA A 78 8.29 2.39 -9.68
C ALA A 78 6.88 2.72 -10.17
N LYS A 79 6.55 2.32 -11.38
CA LYS A 79 5.21 2.46 -11.94
C LYS A 79 4.23 1.48 -11.29
N VAL A 80 2.95 1.55 -11.66
CA VAL A 80 1.87 0.76 -11.06
C VAL A 80 2.15 -0.75 -11.10
N HIS A 81 2.66 -1.26 -12.23
CA HIS A 81 2.98 -2.68 -12.43
C HIS A 81 4.42 -3.07 -12.00
N GLU A 82 5.13 -2.17 -11.32
CA GLU A 82 6.54 -2.37 -10.94
C GLU A 82 6.73 -2.23 -9.42
N THR A 83 5.67 -1.82 -8.69
CA THR A 83 5.82 -1.48 -7.26
C THR A 83 6.14 -2.71 -6.41
N LEU A 84 5.57 -3.87 -6.71
CA LEU A 84 5.87 -5.13 -6.02
C LEU A 84 7.37 -5.44 -6.13
N GLU A 85 7.92 -5.45 -7.36
CA GLU A 85 9.34 -5.74 -7.60
C GLU A 85 10.26 -4.67 -7.03
N ALA A 86 9.80 -3.41 -7.01
CA ALA A 86 10.58 -2.33 -6.42
C ALA A 86 10.77 -2.51 -4.91
N VAL A 87 9.75 -3.02 -4.20
CA VAL A 87 9.88 -3.39 -2.79
C VAL A 87 10.70 -4.67 -2.64
N GLU A 88 10.44 -5.69 -3.45
CA GLU A 88 11.21 -6.95 -3.45
C GLU A 88 12.71 -6.71 -3.54
N LYS A 89 13.13 -5.86 -4.48
CA LYS A 89 14.54 -5.53 -4.74
C LYS A 89 15.10 -4.43 -3.85
N GLY A 90 14.32 -3.91 -2.91
CA GLY A 90 14.72 -2.82 -2.03
C GLY A 90 14.97 -1.49 -2.74
N LEU A 91 14.37 -1.24 -3.91
CA LEU A 91 14.33 0.09 -4.53
C LEU A 91 13.37 0.99 -3.76
N LEU A 92 12.28 0.43 -3.25
CA LEU A 92 11.42 0.99 -2.21
C LEU A 92 11.61 0.17 -0.94
N ASP A 93 11.71 0.82 0.20
CA ASP A 93 11.76 0.18 1.51
C ASP A 93 10.35 -0.17 1.98
N ILE A 94 9.37 0.71 1.77
CA ILE A 94 7.95 0.48 1.99
C ILE A 94 7.20 0.87 0.70
N GLY A 95 6.35 -0.03 0.23
CA GLY A 95 5.53 0.20 -0.95
C GLY A 95 4.06 -0.10 -0.71
N SER A 96 3.17 0.65 -1.38
CA SER A 96 1.75 0.32 -1.39
C SER A 96 1.25 0.18 -2.82
N TYR A 97 0.54 -0.90 -3.09
CA TYR A 97 0.09 -1.27 -4.43
C TYR A 97 -1.21 -2.08 -4.38
N CYS A 98 -1.96 -2.06 -5.50
CA CYS A 98 -3.10 -2.95 -5.68
C CYS A 98 -2.60 -4.32 -6.16
N VAL A 99 -2.95 -5.39 -5.45
CA VAL A 99 -2.68 -6.77 -5.90
C VAL A 99 -3.37 -7.08 -7.22
N CYS A 100 -4.35 -6.28 -7.62
CA CYS A 100 -5.08 -6.40 -8.88
C CYS A 100 -4.19 -6.22 -10.12
N PHE A 101 -3.07 -5.50 -10.01
CA PHE A 101 -2.10 -5.35 -11.09
C PHE A 101 -1.04 -6.46 -11.11
N GLU A 102 -1.03 -7.31 -10.10
CA GLU A 102 -0.12 -8.44 -9.95
C GLU A 102 -0.85 -9.79 -9.99
N THR A 103 -1.92 -9.90 -10.76
CA THR A 103 -2.83 -11.07 -10.76
C THR A 103 -2.10 -12.38 -11.00
N ALA A 104 -1.14 -12.42 -11.92
CA ALA A 104 -0.38 -13.65 -12.21
C ALA A 104 0.52 -14.08 -11.04
N LYS A 105 1.09 -13.14 -10.30
CA LYS A 105 2.01 -13.38 -9.18
C LYS A 105 1.26 -13.57 -7.86
N LEU A 106 0.20 -12.79 -7.66
CA LEU A 106 -0.59 -12.72 -6.44
C LEU A 106 -2.03 -13.23 -6.66
N LEU A 107 -2.20 -14.27 -7.50
CA LEU A 107 -3.52 -14.82 -7.80
C LEU A 107 -4.34 -15.15 -6.54
N PRO A 108 -3.79 -15.80 -5.50
CA PRO A 108 -4.55 -16.09 -4.28
C PRO A 108 -5.01 -14.85 -3.52
N TRP A 109 -4.34 -13.70 -3.68
CA TRP A 109 -4.76 -12.43 -3.07
C TRP A 109 -5.93 -11.76 -3.80
N ASN A 110 -6.22 -12.19 -5.04
CA ASN A 110 -7.26 -11.62 -5.89
C ASN A 110 -8.59 -12.41 -5.86
N PHE A 111 -8.77 -13.31 -4.89
CA PHE A 111 -9.91 -14.25 -4.86
C PHE A 111 -11.28 -13.55 -4.90
N ASP A 112 -11.42 -12.38 -4.26
CA ASP A 112 -12.67 -11.62 -4.19
C ASP A 112 -13.09 -11.05 -5.55
N TYR A 113 -12.17 -10.77 -6.47
CA TYR A 113 -12.52 -10.42 -7.85
C TYR A 113 -13.17 -11.57 -8.63
N PHE A 114 -12.91 -12.82 -8.22
CA PHE A 114 -13.50 -14.00 -8.87
C PHE A 114 -14.86 -14.39 -8.29
N VAL A 115 -15.29 -13.73 -7.22
CA VAL A 115 -16.60 -13.90 -6.58
C VAL A 115 -17.30 -12.55 -6.38
N PRO A 116 -17.62 -11.84 -7.49
CA PRO A 116 -18.32 -10.55 -7.39
C PRO A 116 -19.73 -10.73 -6.77
N PHE A 117 -20.37 -9.62 -6.44
CA PHE A 117 -21.72 -9.56 -5.84
C PHE A 117 -21.82 -10.11 -4.41
N THR A 118 -20.73 -10.13 -3.66
CA THR A 118 -20.72 -10.62 -2.26
C THR A 118 -21.20 -9.58 -1.28
N THR A 119 -20.56 -8.41 -1.25
CA THR A 119 -20.94 -7.29 -0.38
C THR A 119 -20.54 -5.95 -0.99
N THR A 120 -21.42 -4.96 -0.86
CA THR A 120 -21.15 -3.57 -1.25
C THR A 120 -20.50 -2.77 -0.11
N ASN A 121 -20.45 -3.34 1.10
CA ASN A 121 -19.88 -2.70 2.27
C ASN A 121 -18.38 -3.00 2.36
N LEU A 122 -17.55 -1.95 2.21
CA LEU A 122 -16.10 -2.08 2.26
C LEU A 122 -15.58 -2.57 3.62
N VAL A 123 -16.19 -2.15 4.72
CA VAL A 123 -15.77 -2.59 6.07
C VAL A 123 -16.01 -4.08 6.22
N THR A 124 -17.18 -4.58 5.82
CA THR A 124 -17.49 -6.01 5.84
C THR A 124 -16.53 -6.82 4.96
N ASN A 125 -16.23 -6.35 3.74
CA ASN A 125 -15.26 -7.02 2.85
C ASN A 125 -13.87 -7.05 3.49
N TRP A 126 -13.42 -5.93 4.07
CA TRP A 126 -12.15 -5.80 4.75
C TRP A 126 -12.04 -6.76 5.96
N GLU A 127 -13.08 -6.83 6.81
CA GLU A 127 -13.12 -7.75 7.96
C GLU A 127 -13.06 -9.21 7.53
N VAL A 128 -13.84 -9.59 6.49
CA VAL A 128 -13.83 -10.94 5.93
C VAL A 128 -12.43 -11.29 5.42
N LYS A 129 -11.82 -10.40 4.67
CA LYS A 129 -10.47 -10.63 4.14
C LYS A 129 -9.43 -10.76 5.25
N HIS A 130 -9.52 -9.96 6.31
CA HIS A 130 -8.67 -10.13 7.50
C HIS A 130 -8.84 -11.48 8.19
N LYS A 131 -10.09 -11.97 8.31
CA LYS A 131 -10.35 -13.32 8.84
C LYS A 131 -9.72 -14.40 7.96
N ILE A 132 -9.82 -14.25 6.64
CA ILE A 132 -9.20 -15.17 5.66
C ILE A 132 -7.68 -15.14 5.82
N LEU A 133 -7.03 -13.97 5.88
CA LEU A 133 -5.58 -13.87 6.08
C LEU A 133 -5.11 -14.51 7.40
N LYS A 134 -5.92 -14.44 8.46
CA LYS A 134 -5.64 -15.12 9.73
C LYS A 134 -5.81 -16.64 9.63
N GLN A 135 -6.81 -17.09 8.90
CA GLN A 135 -7.10 -18.51 8.71
C GLN A 135 -6.13 -19.19 7.75
N PHE A 136 -5.61 -18.44 6.77
CA PHE A 136 -4.69 -18.89 5.74
C PHE A 136 -3.40 -18.06 5.76
N PRO A 137 -2.54 -18.25 6.79
CA PRO A 137 -1.31 -17.45 6.96
C PRO A 137 -0.32 -17.62 5.81
N GLU A 138 -0.42 -18.69 5.02
CA GLU A 138 0.35 -18.89 3.80
C GLU A 138 0.18 -17.77 2.76
N LEU A 139 -0.94 -17.03 2.79
CA LEU A 139 -1.16 -15.88 1.91
C LEU A 139 -0.16 -14.76 2.23
N THR A 140 -0.02 -14.40 3.51
CA THR A 140 0.97 -13.39 3.90
C THR A 140 2.39 -13.92 3.82
N LYS A 141 2.59 -15.21 4.18
CA LYS A 141 3.88 -15.87 4.09
C LYS A 141 4.40 -15.94 2.64
N MET A 142 3.53 -16.05 1.65
CA MET A 142 3.91 -16.00 0.24
C MET A 142 4.63 -14.69 -0.12
N LEU A 143 4.26 -13.56 0.47
CA LEU A 143 4.95 -12.28 0.27
C LEU A 143 6.37 -12.32 0.83
N GLU A 144 6.56 -12.98 1.96
CA GLU A 144 7.88 -13.15 2.58
C GLU A 144 8.75 -14.11 1.77
N ASP A 145 8.22 -15.29 1.44
CA ASP A 145 8.99 -16.38 0.83
C ASP A 145 9.35 -16.11 -0.65
N LYS A 146 8.45 -15.45 -1.40
CA LYS A 146 8.62 -15.26 -2.84
C LYS A 146 9.04 -13.86 -3.25
N TYR A 147 8.69 -12.85 -2.45
CA TYR A 147 8.84 -11.45 -2.82
C TYR A 147 9.64 -10.62 -1.82
N ASN A 148 10.26 -11.27 -0.82
CA ASN A 148 11.10 -10.59 0.18
C ASN A 148 10.39 -9.41 0.87
N GLN A 149 9.07 -9.56 1.18
CA GLN A 149 8.24 -8.49 1.73
C GLN A 149 7.44 -8.96 2.93
N LYS A 150 7.33 -8.11 3.95
CA LYS A 150 6.39 -8.28 5.07
C LYS A 150 5.13 -7.48 4.81
N PHE A 151 3.98 -8.13 4.96
CA PHE A 151 2.69 -7.48 4.95
C PHE A 151 2.53 -6.56 6.17
N LEU A 152 2.13 -5.30 5.95
CA LEU A 152 1.87 -4.32 6.99
C LEU A 152 0.37 -4.04 7.13
N ALA A 153 -0.27 -3.59 6.06
CA ALA A 153 -1.65 -3.15 6.08
C ALA A 153 -2.38 -3.47 4.79
N MET A 154 -3.70 -3.50 4.87
CA MET A 154 -4.59 -3.64 3.73
C MET A 154 -5.66 -2.56 3.75
N GLN A 155 -5.94 -2.01 2.56
CA GLN A 155 -7.01 -1.07 2.32
C GLN A 155 -7.82 -1.54 1.10
N GLY A 156 -8.92 -0.86 0.81
CA GLY A 156 -9.80 -1.30 -0.26
C GLY A 156 -10.50 -0.16 -0.99
N PHE A 157 -11.34 -0.58 -1.91
CA PHE A 157 -12.17 0.27 -2.75
C PHE A 157 -13.64 0.01 -2.44
N ASP A 158 -14.45 1.07 -2.53
CA ASP A 158 -15.89 1.03 -2.41
C ASP A 158 -16.55 0.23 -3.55
N ASP A 159 -17.86 -0.01 -3.46
CA ASP A 159 -18.63 -0.85 -4.38
C ASP A 159 -18.43 -0.45 -5.86
N TYR A 160 -18.01 -1.39 -6.67
CA TYR A 160 -17.78 -1.15 -8.10
C TYR A 160 -19.08 -0.99 -8.86
N GLY A 161 -19.11 0.03 -9.72
CA GLY A 161 -20.16 0.28 -10.66
C GLY A 161 -19.62 0.51 -12.07
N ILE A 162 -20.46 1.04 -12.96
CA ILE A 162 -20.09 1.34 -14.34
C ILE A 162 -20.45 2.79 -14.70
N GLY A 163 -19.44 3.53 -15.17
CA GLY A 163 -19.63 4.84 -15.79
C GLY A 163 -19.55 4.71 -17.31
N THR A 164 -20.42 5.43 -18.03
CA THR A 164 -20.44 5.40 -19.50
C THR A 164 -20.59 6.79 -20.12
N VAL A 165 -20.06 6.94 -21.34
CA VAL A 165 -20.14 8.18 -22.13
C VAL A 165 -21.57 8.44 -22.63
N LYS A 166 -22.35 7.38 -22.87
CA LYS A 166 -23.75 7.44 -23.29
C LYS A 166 -24.65 6.77 -22.27
N GLN A 167 -25.85 7.32 -22.10
CA GLN A 167 -26.88 6.70 -21.26
C GLN A 167 -27.29 5.33 -21.82
N TRP A 168 -27.59 4.42 -20.93
CA TRP A 168 -28.12 3.09 -21.23
C TRP A 168 -29.10 2.64 -20.15
N GLN A 169 -30.03 1.78 -20.50
CA GLN A 169 -31.05 1.26 -19.60
C GLN A 169 -30.93 -0.23 -19.36
N LYS A 170 -30.59 -0.99 -20.39
CA LYS A 170 -30.49 -2.45 -20.36
C LYS A 170 -29.07 -2.88 -20.66
N ALA A 171 -28.61 -3.97 -20.02
CA ALA A 171 -27.25 -4.48 -20.16
C ALA A 171 -26.86 -4.79 -21.62
N ASN A 172 -27.81 -5.24 -22.45
CA ASN A 172 -27.56 -5.56 -23.86
C ASN A 172 -27.20 -4.34 -24.73
N GLU A 173 -27.52 -3.11 -24.28
CA GLU A 173 -27.12 -1.86 -24.96
C GLU A 173 -25.61 -1.61 -24.85
N LEU A 174 -24.93 -2.28 -23.92
CA LEU A 174 -23.47 -2.24 -23.77
C LEU A 174 -22.76 -3.27 -24.68
N LYS A 175 -23.48 -4.09 -25.43
CA LYS A 175 -22.88 -5.07 -26.35
C LYS A 175 -21.99 -4.38 -27.38
N GLY A 176 -20.73 -4.82 -27.48
CA GLY A 176 -19.74 -4.25 -28.39
C GLY A 176 -19.15 -2.90 -27.95
N VAL A 177 -19.62 -2.31 -26.83
CA VAL A 177 -19.04 -1.09 -26.27
C VAL A 177 -17.70 -1.43 -25.63
N LYS A 178 -16.67 -0.64 -25.93
CA LYS A 178 -15.37 -0.75 -25.26
C LYS A 178 -15.47 -0.18 -23.85
N VAL A 179 -15.18 -1.00 -22.84
CA VAL A 179 -15.28 -0.63 -21.43
C VAL A 179 -13.95 -0.91 -20.76
N ILE A 180 -13.41 0.10 -20.07
CA ILE A 180 -12.18 -0.02 -19.31
C ILE A 180 -12.43 -0.81 -18.03
N ALA A 181 -11.48 -1.66 -17.70
CA ALA A 181 -11.35 -2.30 -16.39
C ALA A 181 -9.87 -2.53 -16.07
N ALA A 182 -9.55 -2.89 -14.83
CA ALA A 182 -8.17 -3.09 -14.41
C ALA A 182 -7.97 -4.50 -13.86
N GLY A 183 -6.97 -5.22 -14.39
CA GLY A 183 -6.59 -6.53 -13.86
C GLY A 183 -7.72 -7.55 -13.85
N PRO A 184 -8.01 -8.19 -12.70
CA PRO A 184 -8.90 -9.34 -12.60
C PRO A 184 -10.40 -9.02 -12.76
N ASN A 185 -10.81 -7.74 -12.83
CA ASN A 185 -12.20 -7.36 -13.13
C ASN A 185 -12.50 -7.20 -14.63
N LEU A 186 -11.53 -7.43 -15.51
CA LEU A 186 -11.74 -7.47 -16.95
C LEU A 186 -12.86 -8.46 -17.39
N PRO A 187 -12.98 -9.68 -16.82
CA PRO A 187 -14.06 -10.59 -17.13
C PRO A 187 -15.45 -10.02 -16.83
N TRP A 188 -15.61 -9.11 -15.87
CA TRP A 188 -16.91 -8.49 -15.55
C TRP A 188 -17.46 -7.68 -16.72
N VAL A 189 -16.57 -7.06 -17.52
CA VAL A 189 -16.95 -6.33 -18.74
C VAL A 189 -17.67 -7.24 -19.72
N SER A 190 -17.20 -8.47 -19.85
CA SER A 190 -17.77 -9.43 -20.79
C SER A 190 -19.18 -9.89 -20.41
N LEU A 191 -19.60 -9.76 -19.15
CA LEU A 191 -20.96 -10.07 -18.71
C LEU A 191 -22.02 -9.24 -19.45
N PHE A 192 -21.66 -8.06 -19.92
CA PHE A 192 -22.54 -7.17 -20.71
C PHE A 192 -22.40 -7.37 -22.22
N GLY A 193 -21.57 -8.29 -22.66
CA GLY A 193 -21.17 -8.42 -24.07
C GLY A 193 -20.30 -7.25 -24.55
N SER A 194 -19.75 -6.48 -23.64
CA SER A 194 -18.82 -5.37 -23.90
C SER A 194 -17.43 -5.87 -24.23
N ILE A 195 -16.62 -5.03 -24.86
CA ILE A 195 -15.22 -5.32 -25.21
C ILE A 195 -14.32 -4.79 -24.09
N PRO A 196 -13.57 -5.63 -23.36
CA PRO A 196 -12.71 -5.19 -22.29
C PRO A 196 -11.48 -4.42 -22.82
N VAL A 197 -11.16 -3.31 -22.15
CA VAL A 197 -9.97 -2.51 -22.41
C VAL A 197 -9.17 -2.41 -21.11
N THR A 198 -7.92 -2.87 -21.11
CA THR A 198 -7.04 -2.78 -19.96
C THR A 198 -6.51 -1.36 -19.81
N SER A 199 -6.63 -0.78 -18.62
CA SER A 199 -6.02 0.51 -18.28
C SER A 199 -5.74 0.62 -16.79
N THR A 200 -5.08 1.70 -16.37
CA THR A 200 -4.75 2.01 -14.98
C THR A 200 -5.35 3.36 -14.58
N LEU A 201 -5.58 3.60 -13.29
CA LEU A 201 -6.18 4.85 -12.80
C LEU A 201 -5.55 6.12 -13.40
N PRO A 202 -4.21 6.26 -13.52
CA PRO A 202 -3.61 7.45 -14.11
C PRO A 202 -3.92 7.67 -15.61
N THR A 203 -4.25 6.62 -16.36
CA THR A 203 -4.47 6.67 -17.82
C THR A 203 -5.94 6.63 -18.23
N MET A 204 -6.82 6.09 -17.41
CA MET A 204 -8.25 5.88 -17.71
C MET A 204 -8.98 7.16 -18.15
N TYR A 205 -8.65 8.32 -17.55
CA TYR A 205 -9.27 9.60 -17.94
C TYR A 205 -9.00 9.93 -19.41
N ASN A 206 -7.74 9.81 -19.82
CA ASN A 206 -7.34 10.08 -21.21
C ASN A 206 -7.91 9.05 -22.18
N ASP A 207 -7.99 7.78 -21.80
CA ASP A 207 -8.58 6.72 -22.61
C ASP A 207 -10.07 6.97 -22.88
N LEU A 208 -10.80 7.49 -21.88
CA LEU A 208 -12.20 7.93 -22.05
C LEU A 208 -12.27 9.19 -22.91
N ALA A 209 -11.47 10.22 -22.62
CA ALA A 209 -11.46 11.49 -23.33
C ALA A 209 -11.12 11.35 -24.82
N THR A 210 -10.18 10.50 -25.17
CA THR A 210 -9.75 10.24 -26.56
C THR A 210 -10.63 9.20 -27.27
N GLY A 211 -11.57 8.58 -26.55
CA GLY A 211 -12.50 7.62 -27.11
C GLY A 211 -11.92 6.22 -27.36
N VAL A 212 -10.78 5.90 -26.77
CA VAL A 212 -10.25 4.51 -26.71
C VAL A 212 -11.28 3.57 -26.10
N ALA A 213 -12.03 4.06 -25.09
CA ALA A 213 -13.18 3.40 -24.52
C ALA A 213 -14.37 4.34 -24.34
N LYS A 214 -15.56 3.77 -24.16
CA LYS A 214 -16.82 4.49 -23.97
C LYS A 214 -17.48 4.16 -22.63
N GLY A 215 -16.80 3.43 -21.78
CA GLY A 215 -17.22 3.15 -20.41
C GLY A 215 -16.05 2.68 -19.56
N VAL A 216 -16.27 2.63 -18.26
CA VAL A 216 -15.30 2.20 -17.25
C VAL A 216 -16.01 1.48 -16.11
N ILE A 217 -15.53 0.32 -15.72
CA ILE A 217 -15.88 -0.34 -14.46
C ILE A 217 -14.88 0.17 -13.41
N ILE A 218 -15.41 0.85 -12.40
CA ILE A 218 -14.62 1.50 -11.38
C ILE A 218 -15.45 1.70 -10.10
N PHE A 219 -14.83 2.12 -9.03
CA PHE A 219 -15.48 2.45 -7.77
C PHE A 219 -15.81 3.97 -7.68
N PRO A 220 -16.87 4.35 -6.94
CA PRO A 220 -17.38 5.74 -6.88
C PRO A 220 -16.34 6.76 -6.47
N SER A 221 -15.47 6.46 -5.50
CA SER A 221 -14.44 7.39 -5.03
C SER A 221 -13.39 7.74 -6.09
N ALA A 222 -13.17 6.88 -7.09
CA ALA A 222 -12.37 7.23 -8.26
C ALA A 222 -13.21 7.96 -9.32
N HIS A 223 -14.43 7.49 -9.59
CA HIS A 223 -15.30 8.05 -10.62
C HIS A 223 -15.66 9.50 -10.34
N ALA A 224 -16.22 9.78 -9.16
CA ALA A 224 -16.66 11.12 -8.74
C ALA A 224 -15.61 11.91 -7.95
N GLY A 225 -14.54 11.22 -7.49
CA GLY A 225 -13.50 11.82 -6.67
C GLY A 225 -12.31 12.34 -7.46
N GLY A 226 -11.12 12.01 -6.98
CA GLY A 226 -9.88 12.62 -7.44
C GLY A 226 -9.49 12.39 -8.89
N PHE A 227 -9.99 11.33 -9.55
CA PHE A 227 -9.73 11.06 -10.96
C PHE A 227 -10.76 11.65 -11.91
N LYS A 228 -11.91 12.11 -11.40
CA LYS A 228 -12.95 12.85 -12.15
C LYS A 228 -13.45 12.16 -13.42
N PHE A 229 -13.54 10.84 -13.43
CA PHE A 229 -13.99 10.10 -14.62
C PHE A 229 -15.41 10.47 -15.03
N TYR A 230 -16.24 11.01 -14.11
CA TYR A 230 -17.58 11.53 -14.40
C TYR A 230 -17.59 12.61 -15.48
N GLU A 231 -16.51 13.37 -15.65
CA GLU A 231 -16.42 14.40 -16.70
C GLU A 231 -16.47 13.78 -18.11
N GLN A 232 -15.93 12.57 -18.27
CA GLN A 232 -15.87 11.86 -19.55
C GLN A 232 -16.91 10.73 -19.66
N ALA A 233 -17.34 10.16 -18.55
CA ALA A 233 -18.31 9.07 -18.46
C ALA A 233 -19.40 9.41 -17.42
N PRO A 234 -20.28 10.41 -17.72
CA PRO A 234 -21.20 10.97 -16.72
C PRO A 234 -22.35 10.04 -16.31
N TYR A 235 -22.67 9.03 -17.11
CA TYR A 235 -23.80 8.15 -16.84
C TYR A 235 -23.34 6.99 -15.96
N TRP A 236 -23.54 7.17 -14.65
CA TRP A 236 -23.17 6.19 -13.64
C TRP A 236 -24.31 5.24 -13.30
N LYS A 237 -23.99 3.95 -13.19
CA LYS A 237 -24.89 2.95 -12.62
C LYS A 237 -24.20 2.12 -11.53
N VAL A 238 -24.89 2.00 -10.41
CA VAL A 238 -24.54 1.03 -9.36
C VAL A 238 -24.93 -0.35 -9.85
N ILE A 239 -23.98 -1.25 -9.89
CA ILE A 239 -24.19 -2.64 -10.33
C ILE A 239 -24.17 -3.58 -9.13
N GLY A 240 -23.44 -3.19 -8.06
CA GLY A 240 -23.24 -4.03 -6.89
C GLY A 240 -22.23 -5.14 -7.12
N PHE A 241 -21.21 -4.91 -7.93
CA PHE A 241 -20.11 -5.88 -8.12
C PHE A 241 -19.43 -6.24 -6.82
N GLY A 242 -19.46 -5.33 -5.84
CA GLY A 242 -18.90 -5.47 -4.52
C GLY A 242 -17.76 -4.51 -4.23
N ALA A 243 -17.55 -4.28 -2.95
CA ALA A 243 -16.36 -3.61 -2.43
C ALA A 243 -15.18 -4.59 -2.40
N MET A 244 -13.95 -4.10 -2.63
CA MET A 244 -12.75 -4.94 -2.79
C MET A 244 -11.60 -4.45 -1.91
N ALA A 245 -11.16 -5.27 -0.96
CA ALA A 245 -9.98 -5.00 -0.13
C ALA A 245 -8.71 -5.48 -0.83
N GLN A 246 -8.19 -4.70 -1.77
CA GLN A 246 -7.20 -5.14 -2.76
C GLN A 246 -5.89 -4.37 -2.76
N THR A 247 -5.77 -3.34 -1.93
CA THR A 247 -4.51 -2.61 -1.82
C THR A 247 -3.78 -3.03 -0.57
N ILE A 248 -2.50 -3.33 -0.70
CA ILE A 248 -1.64 -3.72 0.42
C ILE A 248 -0.46 -2.77 0.54
N THR A 249 -0.01 -2.60 1.76
CA THR A 249 1.26 -1.95 2.09
C THR A 249 2.21 -2.99 2.62
N THR A 250 3.43 -3.00 2.10
CA THR A 250 4.46 -3.96 2.47
C THR A 250 5.79 -3.26 2.75
N ILE A 251 6.65 -3.90 3.53
CA ILE A 251 8.03 -3.48 3.77
C ILE A 251 9.00 -4.57 3.29
N ASN A 252 10.12 -4.15 2.71
CA ASN A 252 11.19 -5.06 2.31
C ASN A 252 11.82 -5.73 3.55
N LEU A 253 11.99 -7.06 3.52
CA LEU A 253 12.53 -7.83 4.65
C LEU A 253 13.99 -7.49 4.96
N ASP A 254 14.81 -7.19 3.95
CA ASP A 254 16.20 -6.83 4.19
C ASP A 254 16.34 -5.42 4.77
N THR A 255 15.40 -4.52 4.45
CA THR A 255 15.26 -3.24 5.15
C THR A 255 14.91 -3.47 6.62
N MET A 256 13.92 -4.33 6.92
CA MET A 256 13.56 -4.65 8.31
C MET A 256 14.74 -5.17 9.13
N LYS A 257 15.57 -6.05 8.54
CA LYS A 257 16.76 -6.60 9.22
C LYS A 257 17.82 -5.54 9.55
N LYS A 258 17.85 -4.42 8.81
CA LYS A 258 18.81 -3.32 9.00
C LYS A 258 18.32 -2.27 9.99
N LEU A 259 17.03 -2.27 10.30
CA LEU A 259 16.44 -1.31 11.23
C LEU A 259 16.53 -1.81 12.68
N PRO A 260 16.71 -0.91 13.66
CA PRO A 260 16.55 -1.24 15.07
C PRO A 260 15.17 -1.85 15.36
N PRO A 261 15.08 -2.82 16.29
CA PRO A 261 13.81 -3.48 16.62
C PRO A 261 12.68 -2.52 17.01
N GLU A 262 13.00 -1.43 17.71
CA GLU A 262 12.04 -0.41 18.11
C GLU A 262 11.47 0.36 16.92
N ILE A 263 12.27 0.64 15.88
CA ILE A 263 11.76 1.26 14.65
C ILE A 263 10.87 0.28 13.88
N VAL A 264 11.29 -0.99 13.79
CA VAL A 264 10.49 -2.05 13.17
C VAL A 264 9.15 -2.17 13.88
N LYS A 265 9.14 -2.19 15.22
CA LYS A 265 7.92 -2.24 16.02
C LYS A 265 6.98 -1.09 15.69
N ILE A 266 7.50 0.15 15.67
CA ILE A 266 6.71 1.34 15.33
C ILE A 266 6.09 1.20 13.92
N ILE A 267 6.87 0.77 12.92
CA ILE A 267 6.36 0.59 11.55
C ILE A 267 5.26 -0.46 11.49
N MET A 268 5.37 -1.54 12.28
CA MET A 268 4.38 -2.62 12.31
C MET A 268 3.07 -2.24 13.05
N GLU A 269 3.12 -1.24 13.92
CA GLU A 269 1.97 -0.75 14.68
C GLU A 269 1.18 0.34 13.95
N GLU A 270 1.81 1.07 13.00
CA GLU A 270 1.19 2.13 12.20
C GLU A 270 0.55 1.58 10.91
#